data_4b4653ac4c914aa0d833ac68cd8039ea
#
_entry.id   4b4653ac4c914aa0d833ac68cd8039ea
#
_cell.length_a   1.000
_cell.length_b   1.000
_cell.length_c   1.000
_cell.angle_alpha   90.00
_cell.angle_beta   90.00
_cell.angle_gamma   90.00
#
_symmetry.space_group_name_H-M   'P 1'
#
loop_
_entity.id
_entity.type
_entity.pdbx_description
1 polymer ?
#
loop_
_entity_poly.entity_id
_entity_poly.type
_entity_poly.pdbx_seq_one_letter_code
_entity_poly.pdbx_strand_id
1 'polypeptide(L)'
;MERIEKNGNSSTLYELANRMGNATESIDPNPIQSEPGNPPCSRGAEIGTANAALTDIHPSILQINTLKDFFKMNEMVTAIEMKSGLCNDSQIQEWDLSVSLKLTELVVGDNCLQFVRELRLNAFKCLEKVKIGMRCCCSSESGCFEVSGCGVLRSVKMGDGCCVNWKSFVMRNCDSVQEVSIGDGCFVNCENTVFESESSVIR
;
A
#
# COMPACT_ATOMS: atom_id res chain seq x y z
N MET A 1 10.16 -11.55 -31.86
CA MET A 1 9.14 -11.47 -30.80
C MET A 1 9.63 -12.27 -29.62
N GLU A 2 10.38 -11.64 -28.73
CA GLU A 2 10.86 -12.27 -27.49
C GLU A 2 9.94 -11.86 -26.36
N ARG A 3 9.45 -12.87 -25.69
CA ARG A 3 8.62 -12.77 -24.48
C ARG A 3 9.56 -12.53 -23.30
N ILE A 4 9.56 -11.33 -22.73
CA ILE A 4 10.25 -11.07 -21.48
C ILE A 4 9.36 -11.59 -20.35
N GLU A 5 9.78 -12.66 -19.74
CA GLU A 5 9.18 -13.19 -18.52
C GLU A 5 9.54 -12.29 -17.35
N LYS A 6 8.52 -11.68 -16.73
CA LYS A 6 8.64 -10.99 -15.45
C LYS A 6 8.74 -12.05 -14.36
N ASN A 7 9.94 -12.38 -13.94
CA ASN A 7 10.17 -13.20 -12.75
C ASN A 7 11.09 -12.45 -11.77
N GLY A 8 10.60 -12.23 -10.55
CA GLY A 8 11.42 -12.46 -9.39
C GLY A 8 11.84 -11.31 -8.50
N ASN A 9 11.15 -10.17 -8.34
CA ASN A 9 11.58 -9.17 -7.36
C ASN A 9 10.91 -9.30 -5.97
N SER A 10 9.76 -9.91 -5.86
CA SER A 10 9.07 -10.08 -4.58
C SER A 10 9.81 -11.03 -3.62
N SER A 11 10.46 -12.08 -4.15
CA SER A 11 11.23 -13.04 -3.35
C SER A 11 12.48 -12.40 -2.74
N THR A 12 13.16 -11.55 -3.49
CA THR A 12 14.43 -10.91 -3.06
C THR A 12 14.21 -9.92 -1.92
N LEU A 13 13.12 -9.15 -1.96
CA LEU A 13 12.76 -8.19 -0.92
C LEU A 13 12.34 -8.89 0.38
N TYR A 14 11.63 -10.02 0.28
CA TYR A 14 11.26 -10.84 1.43
C TYR A 14 12.49 -11.48 2.11
N GLU A 15 13.45 -11.96 1.32
CA GLU A 15 14.72 -12.48 1.83
C GLU A 15 15.55 -11.39 2.53
N LEU A 16 15.53 -10.16 2.01
CA LEU A 16 16.17 -9.01 2.65
C LEU A 16 15.58 -8.73 4.03
N ALA A 17 14.27 -8.70 4.15
CA ALA A 17 13.56 -8.50 5.42
C ALA A 17 13.92 -9.59 6.44
N ASN A 18 14.04 -10.84 6.02
CA ASN A 18 14.46 -11.95 6.87
C ASN A 18 15.92 -11.87 7.31
N ARG A 19 16.83 -11.40 6.45
CA ARG A 19 18.26 -11.22 6.80
C ARG A 19 18.48 -10.11 7.81
N MET A 20 17.72 -9.03 7.77
CA MET A 20 17.78 -7.94 8.75
C MET A 20 17.13 -8.30 10.10
N GLY A 21 16.31 -9.36 10.15
CA GLY A 21 15.57 -9.79 11.34
C GLY A 21 16.24 -10.84 12.21
N ASN A 22 17.32 -11.46 11.77
CA ASN A 22 17.97 -12.56 12.48
C ASN A 22 19.11 -12.14 13.43
N ALA A 23 19.21 -10.88 13.79
CA ALA A 23 20.17 -10.39 14.76
C ALA A 23 19.47 -10.11 16.10
N THR A 24 18.80 -11.07 16.70
CA THR A 24 18.57 -11.27 18.15
C THR A 24 17.41 -12.24 18.37
N GLU A 25 17.72 -13.23 19.15
CA GLU A 25 16.93 -14.11 20.04
C GLU A 25 16.91 -15.58 19.63
N SER A 26 17.81 -16.30 20.32
CA SER A 26 17.71 -17.72 20.56
C SER A 26 16.70 -17.97 21.68
N ILE A 27 15.63 -18.71 21.40
CA ILE A 27 14.81 -19.35 22.43
C ILE A 27 14.59 -20.80 22.02
N ASP A 28 15.01 -21.71 22.94
CA ASP A 28 14.90 -23.16 22.84
C ASP A 28 13.46 -23.66 22.72
N PRO A 29 13.22 -24.73 21.97
CA PRO A 29 11.93 -25.40 21.97
C PRO A 29 11.97 -26.62 22.91
N ASN A 30 11.04 -26.72 23.84
CA ASN A 30 10.77 -27.97 24.52
C ASN A 30 9.28 -28.35 24.39
N PRO A 31 8.97 -29.60 24.03
CA PRO A 31 7.61 -30.02 23.67
C PRO A 31 6.86 -30.59 24.87
N ILE A 32 5.57 -30.30 24.98
CA ILE A 32 4.66 -31.03 25.86
C ILE A 32 3.59 -31.73 25.01
N GLN A 33 3.65 -33.05 25.04
CA GLN A 33 2.61 -33.97 24.57
C GLN A 33 1.46 -34.06 25.56
N SER A 34 0.23 -34.18 25.09
CA SER A 34 -0.77 -35.12 25.64
C SER A 34 -2.04 -35.17 24.76
N GLU A 35 -2.33 -36.35 24.29
CA GLU A 35 -3.60 -36.81 23.71
C GLU A 35 -4.57 -37.34 24.79
N PRO A 36 -5.72 -37.99 24.43
CA PRO A 36 -6.96 -37.49 23.80
C PRO A 36 -8.22 -37.81 24.62
N GLY A 37 -9.34 -37.28 24.28
CA GLY A 37 -10.63 -37.70 24.85
C GLY A 37 -11.84 -37.28 24.01
N ASN A 38 -12.49 -38.30 23.41
CA ASN A 38 -13.78 -38.25 22.73
C ASN A 38 -14.85 -38.93 23.58
N PRO A 39 -16.16 -38.92 23.22
CA PRO A 39 -17.20 -37.89 23.14
C PRO A 39 -18.36 -38.18 24.13
N PRO A 40 -19.58 -37.61 24.04
CA PRO A 40 -20.66 -38.11 23.17
C PRO A 40 -21.70 -37.10 22.65
N CYS A 41 -22.44 -37.56 21.63
CA CYS A 41 -23.59 -36.95 20.95
C CYS A 41 -24.79 -36.62 21.85
N SER A 42 -25.51 -35.56 21.48
CA SER A 42 -26.98 -35.57 21.47
C SER A 42 -27.60 -34.53 20.54
N ARG A 43 -28.72 -34.95 19.94
CA ARG A 43 -29.53 -34.36 18.88
C ARG A 43 -30.19 -33.05 19.29
N GLY A 44 -30.39 -32.16 18.32
CA GLY A 44 -31.38 -31.08 18.39
C GLY A 44 -31.38 -30.35 17.05
N ALA A 45 -32.33 -30.68 16.20
CA ALA A 45 -32.59 -29.95 14.96
C ALA A 45 -33.37 -28.69 15.26
N GLU A 46 -32.82 -27.51 14.88
CA GLU A 46 -33.63 -26.33 14.65
C GLU A 46 -33.17 -25.65 13.35
N ILE A 47 -34.16 -25.55 12.45
CA ILE A 47 -34.08 -24.83 11.20
C ILE A 47 -34.09 -23.31 11.54
N GLY A 48 -32.91 -22.70 11.54
CA GLY A 48 -32.74 -21.28 11.71
C GLY A 48 -32.33 -20.65 10.38
N THR A 49 -33.18 -19.78 9.88
CA THR A 49 -33.00 -18.91 8.73
C THR A 49 -31.58 -18.35 8.63
N ALA A 50 -30.96 -18.59 7.47
CA ALA A 50 -29.67 -18.00 7.12
C ALA A 50 -29.81 -16.47 7.03
N ASN A 51 -29.58 -15.79 8.13
CA ASN A 51 -29.18 -14.39 8.11
C ASN A 51 -27.73 -14.39 7.65
N ALA A 52 -27.51 -13.93 6.41
CA ALA A 52 -26.20 -13.55 5.95
C ALA A 52 -25.64 -12.55 6.97
N ALA A 53 -24.72 -13.01 7.80
CA ALA A 53 -23.95 -12.16 8.68
C ALA A 53 -23.23 -11.15 7.78
N LEU A 54 -23.68 -9.88 7.85
CA LEU A 54 -22.79 -8.77 7.52
C LEU A 54 -21.58 -8.97 8.43
N THR A 55 -20.50 -9.48 7.86
CA THR A 55 -19.21 -9.45 8.54
C THR A 55 -18.88 -8.00 8.76
N ASP A 56 -18.91 -7.56 10.01
CA ASP A 56 -18.32 -6.31 10.44
C ASP A 56 -16.87 -6.33 9.98
N ILE A 57 -16.61 -5.68 8.86
CA ILE A 57 -15.25 -5.48 8.36
C ILE A 57 -14.68 -4.40 9.26
N HIS A 58 -14.11 -4.80 10.39
CA HIS A 58 -13.30 -3.90 11.18
C HIS A 58 -12.18 -3.37 10.28
N PRO A 59 -12.03 -2.05 10.14
CA PRO A 59 -10.98 -1.48 9.32
C PRO A 59 -9.62 -1.99 9.83
N SER A 60 -8.91 -2.69 8.97
CA SER A 60 -7.56 -3.18 9.28
C SER A 60 -6.56 -2.11 8.90
N ILE A 61 -6.06 -1.37 9.90
CA ILE A 61 -5.03 -0.35 9.71
C ILE A 61 -3.66 -1.02 9.83
N LEU A 62 -2.88 -0.99 8.75
CA LEU A 62 -1.50 -1.41 8.75
C LEU A 62 -0.61 -0.24 9.21
N GLN A 63 -0.12 -0.34 10.45
CA GLN A 63 0.88 0.58 10.99
C GLN A 63 2.27 0.13 10.56
N ILE A 64 2.93 0.91 9.72
CA ILE A 64 4.31 0.64 9.29
C ILE A 64 5.25 1.44 10.21
N ASN A 65 5.76 0.78 11.25
CA ASN A 65 6.70 1.32 12.21
C ASN A 65 8.13 0.78 11.99
N THR A 66 8.27 -0.28 11.23
CA THR A 66 9.54 -0.93 10.90
C THR A 66 9.50 -1.41 9.44
N LEU A 67 10.67 -1.72 8.89
CA LEU A 67 10.77 -2.33 7.57
C LEU A 67 10.02 -3.67 7.45
N LYS A 68 9.95 -4.44 8.53
CA LYS A 68 9.19 -5.71 8.54
C LYS A 68 7.69 -5.49 8.34
N ASP A 69 7.15 -4.39 8.85
CA ASP A 69 5.73 -4.08 8.71
C ASP A 69 5.38 -3.75 7.24
N PHE A 70 6.31 -3.16 6.50
CA PHE A 70 6.16 -2.86 5.08
C PHE A 70 5.77 -4.10 4.24
N PHE A 71 6.23 -5.29 4.64
CA PHE A 71 5.95 -6.54 3.94
C PHE A 71 4.70 -7.28 4.45
N LYS A 72 3.95 -6.70 5.39
CA LYS A 72 2.71 -7.29 5.94
C LYS A 72 1.45 -6.91 5.14
N MET A 73 1.62 -6.30 3.97
CA MET A 73 0.52 -5.95 3.08
C MET A 73 -0.30 -7.19 2.71
N ASN A 74 -1.62 -7.07 2.75
CA ASN A 74 -2.54 -8.13 2.38
C ASN A 74 -3.91 -7.55 1.99
N GLU A 75 -4.81 -8.41 1.52
CA GLU A 75 -6.14 -8.04 1.02
C GLU A 75 -7.12 -7.50 2.10
N MET A 76 -6.80 -7.66 3.38
CA MET A 76 -7.63 -7.18 4.49
C MET A 76 -7.26 -5.76 4.93
N VAL A 77 -6.13 -5.22 4.45
CA VAL A 77 -5.69 -3.87 4.80
C VAL A 77 -6.61 -2.84 4.14
N THR A 78 -7.20 -1.99 4.97
CA THR A 78 -8.10 -0.91 4.54
C THR A 78 -7.50 0.48 4.73
N ALA A 79 -6.48 0.62 5.57
CA ALA A 79 -5.72 1.87 5.71
C ALA A 79 -4.24 1.56 5.99
N ILE A 80 -3.37 2.44 5.53
CA ILE A 80 -1.92 2.36 5.77
C ILE A 80 -1.47 3.66 6.40
N GLU A 81 -0.74 3.53 7.52
CA GLU A 81 -0.04 4.64 8.15
C GLU A 81 1.44 4.29 8.34
N MET A 82 2.31 4.99 7.64
CA MET A 82 3.76 4.81 7.71
C MET A 82 4.40 5.90 8.55
N LYS A 83 5.18 5.50 9.55
CA LYS A 83 5.96 6.42 10.38
C LYS A 83 7.08 7.06 9.57
N SER A 84 7.43 8.31 9.90
CA SER A 84 8.51 9.05 9.24
C SER A 84 9.88 8.34 9.30
N GLY A 85 10.69 8.52 8.27
CA GLY A 85 12.06 8.02 8.18
C GLY A 85 12.21 6.55 7.77
N LEU A 86 11.16 5.92 7.22
CA LEU A 86 11.15 4.49 6.92
C LEU A 86 11.30 4.16 5.43
N CYS A 87 11.66 2.90 5.18
CA CYS A 87 11.75 2.30 3.85
C CYS A 87 12.73 3.04 2.92
N ASN A 88 13.88 3.44 3.48
CA ASN A 88 14.93 4.21 2.80
C ASN A 88 16.12 3.35 2.35
N ASP A 89 15.92 2.05 2.21
CA ASP A 89 16.92 1.17 1.62
C ASP A 89 16.90 1.29 0.09
N SER A 90 18.09 1.38 -0.53
CA SER A 90 18.24 1.50 -1.98
C SER A 90 17.73 0.28 -2.78
N GLN A 91 17.49 -0.82 -2.10
CA GLN A 91 16.91 -2.02 -2.69
C GLN A 91 15.36 -1.95 -2.76
N ILE A 92 14.73 -1.03 -2.02
CA ILE A 92 13.28 -0.80 -2.07
C ILE A 92 12.99 0.22 -3.17
N GLN A 93 12.85 -0.25 -4.40
CA GLN A 93 12.61 0.60 -5.56
C GLN A 93 11.15 0.60 -6.02
N GLU A 94 10.36 -0.34 -5.51
CA GLU A 94 8.95 -0.50 -5.85
C GLU A 94 8.11 -0.70 -4.58
N TRP A 95 6.90 -0.17 -4.58
CA TRP A 95 5.90 -0.41 -3.55
C TRP A 95 4.62 -0.86 -4.21
N ASP A 96 4.42 -2.17 -4.25
CA ASP A 96 3.22 -2.77 -4.82
C ASP A 96 2.08 -2.77 -3.80
N LEU A 97 1.08 -1.94 -4.04
CA LEU A 97 -0.13 -1.83 -3.24
C LEU A 97 -1.31 -2.63 -3.82
N SER A 98 -1.12 -3.31 -4.94
CA SER A 98 -2.19 -4.00 -5.69
C SER A 98 -2.90 -5.12 -4.91
N VAL A 99 -2.28 -5.66 -3.87
CA VAL A 99 -2.89 -6.66 -2.99
C VAL A 99 -3.95 -6.07 -2.05
N SER A 100 -3.94 -4.76 -1.81
CA SER A 100 -4.82 -4.08 -0.83
C SER A 100 -5.90 -3.26 -1.52
N LEU A 101 -6.69 -3.87 -2.39
CA LEU A 101 -7.72 -3.20 -3.20
C LEU A 101 -8.85 -2.55 -2.38
N LYS A 102 -8.99 -2.91 -1.10
CA LYS A 102 -9.94 -2.30 -0.16
C LYS A 102 -9.39 -1.05 0.54
N LEU A 103 -8.19 -0.61 0.17
CA LEU A 103 -7.54 0.55 0.76
C LEU A 103 -8.43 1.79 0.62
N THR A 104 -8.71 2.46 1.75
CA THR A 104 -9.47 3.70 1.83
C THR A 104 -8.58 4.91 2.07
N GLU A 105 -7.48 4.72 2.80
CA GLU A 105 -6.54 5.79 3.14
C GLU A 105 -5.09 5.31 3.10
N LEU A 106 -4.23 6.12 2.48
CA LEU A 106 -2.79 5.96 2.45
C LEU A 106 -2.13 7.19 3.07
N VAL A 107 -1.46 6.99 4.20
CA VAL A 107 -0.68 8.04 4.88
C VAL A 107 0.77 7.62 5.00
N VAL A 108 1.66 8.40 4.41
CA VAL A 108 3.11 8.21 4.46
C VAL A 108 3.71 9.36 5.25
N GLY A 109 4.54 9.06 6.24
CA GLY A 109 5.26 10.05 7.02
C GLY A 109 6.36 10.75 6.23
N ASP A 110 7.07 11.68 6.88
CA ASP A 110 8.14 12.44 6.24
C ASP A 110 9.40 11.59 6.00
N ASN A 111 10.19 11.93 4.99
CA ASN A 111 11.47 11.30 4.66
C ASN A 111 11.37 9.77 4.49
N CYS A 112 10.33 9.29 3.82
CA CYS A 112 10.08 7.87 3.56
C CYS A 112 10.33 7.52 2.09
N LEU A 113 10.52 6.21 1.82
CA LEU A 113 10.50 5.65 0.47
C LEU A 113 11.53 6.29 -0.47
N GLN A 114 12.70 6.67 0.03
CA GLN A 114 13.66 7.53 -0.69
C GLN A 114 14.01 7.04 -2.10
N PHE A 115 14.09 5.72 -2.30
CA PHE A 115 14.53 5.11 -3.55
C PHE A 115 13.40 4.51 -4.37
N VAL A 116 12.15 4.62 -3.91
CA VAL A 116 10.99 4.17 -4.68
C VAL A 116 10.86 5.01 -5.96
N ARG A 117 10.63 4.32 -7.07
CA ARG A 117 10.56 4.90 -8.42
C ARG A 117 9.15 4.94 -8.97
N GLU A 118 8.26 4.11 -8.44
CA GLU A 118 6.89 4.03 -8.91
C GLU A 118 5.92 3.98 -7.75
N LEU A 119 4.95 4.87 -7.76
CA LEU A 119 3.79 4.80 -6.91
C LEU A 119 2.55 4.82 -7.79
N ARG A 120 1.98 3.64 -7.99
CA ARG A 120 0.80 3.44 -8.83
C ARG A 120 -0.41 3.07 -8.00
N LEU A 121 -1.43 3.90 -8.06
CA LEU A 121 -2.70 3.73 -7.37
C LEU A 121 -3.81 3.55 -8.42
N ASN A 122 -3.81 2.37 -9.05
CA ASN A 122 -4.70 2.12 -10.16
C ASN A 122 -5.90 1.25 -9.77
N ALA A 123 -7.11 1.72 -10.09
CA ALA A 123 -8.38 1.02 -9.89
C ALA A 123 -8.73 0.72 -8.42
N PHE A 124 -8.23 1.50 -7.47
CA PHE A 124 -8.62 1.41 -6.07
C PHE A 124 -10.05 1.96 -5.88
N LYS A 125 -11.01 1.07 -5.73
CA LYS A 125 -12.44 1.43 -5.69
C LYS A 125 -12.88 2.09 -4.38
N CYS A 126 -12.09 1.93 -3.32
CA CYS A 126 -12.39 2.44 -1.98
C CYS A 126 -11.45 3.57 -1.54
N LEU A 127 -10.41 3.88 -2.30
CA LEU A 127 -9.39 4.87 -1.91
C LEU A 127 -10.00 6.28 -1.93
N GLU A 128 -10.08 6.90 -0.75
CA GLU A 128 -10.61 8.25 -0.57
C GLU A 128 -9.53 9.29 -0.36
N LYS A 129 -8.39 8.89 0.24
CA LYS A 129 -7.37 9.85 0.65
C LYS A 129 -5.96 9.31 0.49
N VAL A 130 -5.10 10.14 -0.09
CA VAL A 130 -3.65 9.93 -0.17
C VAL A 130 -2.94 11.11 0.46
N LYS A 131 -2.09 10.83 1.45
CA LYS A 131 -1.23 11.83 2.08
C LYS A 131 0.21 11.33 2.11
N ILE A 132 1.11 12.08 1.52
CA ILE A 132 2.55 11.82 1.51
C ILE A 132 3.23 12.98 2.24
N GLY A 133 4.05 12.67 3.23
CA GLY A 133 4.80 13.66 4.00
C GLY A 133 5.90 14.34 3.17
N MET A 134 6.72 15.14 3.82
CA MET A 134 7.79 15.88 3.15
C MET A 134 8.96 14.98 2.75
N ARG A 135 9.67 15.33 1.67
CA ARG A 135 10.91 14.68 1.21
C ARG A 135 10.80 13.19 1.02
N CYS A 136 9.67 12.71 0.51
CA CYS A 136 9.50 11.31 0.13
C CYS A 136 9.93 11.09 -1.32
N CYS A 137 10.44 9.88 -1.63
CA CYS A 137 10.82 9.44 -2.97
C CYS A 137 11.80 10.41 -3.68
N CYS A 138 12.69 11.09 -2.93
CA CYS A 138 13.51 12.15 -3.50
C CYS A 138 14.89 11.69 -3.99
N SER A 139 15.31 10.46 -3.70
CA SER A 139 16.64 9.93 -4.08
C SER A 139 16.62 9.08 -5.35
N SER A 140 15.47 8.83 -5.96
CA SER A 140 15.40 8.15 -7.24
C SER A 140 15.68 9.11 -8.39
N GLU A 141 16.44 8.66 -9.40
CA GLU A 141 16.81 9.48 -10.56
C GLU A 141 15.66 9.68 -11.55
N SER A 142 14.69 8.80 -11.51
CA SER A 142 13.48 8.88 -12.35
C SER A 142 12.34 8.12 -11.67
N GLY A 143 11.11 8.53 -11.93
CA GLY A 143 9.96 7.86 -11.38
C GLY A 143 8.64 8.32 -11.98
N CYS A 144 7.55 7.65 -11.53
CA CYS A 144 6.20 7.95 -11.95
C CYS A 144 5.24 7.89 -10.76
N PHE A 145 4.47 8.96 -10.57
CA PHE A 145 3.27 8.94 -9.74
C PHE A 145 2.05 8.81 -10.64
N GLU A 146 1.29 7.76 -10.45
CA GLU A 146 0.09 7.49 -11.24
C GLU A 146 -1.09 7.13 -10.35
N VAL A 147 -2.20 7.85 -10.53
CA VAL A 147 -3.49 7.54 -9.92
C VAL A 147 -4.51 7.44 -11.04
N SER A 148 -5.12 6.27 -11.20
CA SER A 148 -6.06 6.05 -12.31
C SER A 148 -7.26 5.21 -11.89
N GLY A 149 -8.47 5.65 -12.30
CA GLY A 149 -9.70 4.91 -12.05
C GLY A 149 -10.10 4.81 -10.57
N CYS A 150 -9.65 5.75 -9.74
CA CYS A 150 -10.00 5.86 -8.33
C CYS A 150 -11.23 6.77 -8.17
N GLY A 151 -12.41 6.26 -8.54
CA GLY A 151 -13.64 7.06 -8.67
C GLY A 151 -14.19 7.66 -7.38
N VAL A 152 -13.70 7.24 -6.19
CA VAL A 152 -14.12 7.79 -4.88
C VAL A 152 -13.02 8.64 -4.23
N LEU A 153 -11.85 8.76 -4.85
CA LEU A 153 -10.73 9.55 -4.33
C LEU A 153 -11.12 11.03 -4.21
N ARG A 154 -10.93 11.61 -3.03
CA ARG A 154 -11.30 12.99 -2.70
C ARG A 154 -10.11 13.91 -2.54
N SER A 155 -9.00 13.40 -1.99
CA SER A 155 -7.86 14.24 -1.64
C SER A 155 -6.53 13.55 -1.93
N VAL A 156 -5.63 14.27 -2.59
CA VAL A 156 -4.21 13.91 -2.76
C VAL A 156 -3.37 15.05 -2.21
N LYS A 157 -2.55 14.77 -1.18
CA LYS A 157 -1.67 15.77 -0.56
C LYS A 157 -0.24 15.25 -0.55
N MET A 158 0.69 16.07 -0.97
CA MET A 158 2.13 15.82 -0.90
C MET A 158 2.82 17.00 -0.20
N GLY A 159 3.67 16.69 0.77
CA GLY A 159 4.53 17.70 1.41
C GLY A 159 5.67 18.15 0.50
N ASP A 160 6.47 19.10 0.98
CA ASP A 160 7.54 19.71 0.20
C ASP A 160 8.65 18.72 -0.17
N GLY A 161 9.27 18.90 -1.33
CA GLY A 161 10.45 18.18 -1.79
C GLY A 161 10.20 16.70 -2.09
N CYS A 162 8.96 16.32 -2.40
CA CYS A 162 8.64 14.95 -2.80
C CYS A 162 8.91 14.70 -4.28
N CYS A 163 9.35 13.50 -4.62
CA CYS A 163 9.43 13.04 -6.01
C CYS A 163 10.22 14.01 -6.92
N VAL A 164 11.29 14.64 -6.40
CA VAL A 164 12.00 15.77 -7.05
C VAL A 164 12.42 15.45 -8.49
N ASN A 165 12.93 14.23 -8.72
CA ASN A 165 13.45 13.82 -10.02
C ASN A 165 12.46 12.93 -10.81
N TRP A 166 11.23 12.76 -10.33
CA TRP A 166 10.25 11.96 -11.03
C TRP A 166 9.80 12.64 -12.32
N LYS A 167 9.67 11.85 -13.37
CA LYS A 167 9.44 12.31 -14.72
C LYS A 167 7.97 12.45 -15.08
N SER A 168 7.09 11.80 -14.29
CA SER A 168 5.67 11.76 -14.64
C SER A 168 4.79 11.87 -13.41
N PHE A 169 3.78 12.74 -13.51
CA PHE A 169 2.65 12.85 -12.62
C PHE A 169 1.36 12.68 -13.41
N VAL A 170 0.60 11.63 -13.13
CA VAL A 170 -0.59 11.25 -13.90
C VAL A 170 -1.78 11.03 -12.99
N MET A 171 -2.88 11.72 -13.26
CA MET A 171 -4.20 11.45 -12.67
C MET A 171 -5.22 11.28 -13.77
N ARG A 172 -5.87 10.10 -13.81
CA ARG A 172 -6.89 9.77 -14.81
C ARG A 172 -8.14 9.19 -14.17
N ASN A 173 -9.31 9.61 -14.65
CA ASN A 173 -10.60 9.05 -14.25
C ASN A 173 -10.80 9.00 -12.72
N CYS A 174 -10.45 10.11 -12.05
CA CYS A 174 -10.59 10.33 -10.62
C CYS A 174 -11.64 11.43 -10.38
N ASP A 175 -12.89 11.18 -10.78
CA ASP A 175 -13.93 12.19 -10.94
C ASP A 175 -14.45 12.79 -9.62
N SER A 176 -14.15 12.16 -8.48
CA SER A 176 -14.54 12.64 -7.15
C SER A 176 -13.50 13.52 -6.46
N VAL A 177 -12.35 13.75 -7.09
CA VAL A 177 -11.26 14.55 -6.48
C VAL A 177 -11.72 15.98 -6.24
N GLN A 178 -11.57 16.43 -5.01
CA GLN A 178 -11.89 17.78 -4.55
C GLN A 178 -10.65 18.61 -4.27
N GLU A 179 -9.55 17.95 -3.92
CA GLU A 179 -8.32 18.62 -3.53
C GLU A 179 -7.09 17.86 -4.02
N VAL A 180 -6.21 18.57 -4.72
CA VAL A 180 -4.85 18.14 -5.03
C VAL A 180 -3.92 19.23 -4.52
N SER A 181 -3.11 18.91 -3.51
CA SER A 181 -2.13 19.82 -2.91
C SER A 181 -0.74 19.22 -3.05
N ILE A 182 0.14 19.90 -3.75
CA ILE A 182 1.52 19.49 -3.99
C ILE A 182 2.42 20.56 -3.41
N GLY A 183 3.30 20.19 -2.48
CA GLY A 183 4.20 21.10 -1.81
C GLY A 183 5.29 21.65 -2.71
N ASP A 184 6.05 22.61 -2.18
CA ASP A 184 7.13 23.26 -2.90
C ASP A 184 8.26 22.28 -3.24
N GLY A 185 8.87 22.44 -4.42
CA GLY A 185 10.01 21.63 -4.85
C GLY A 185 9.66 20.15 -5.17
N CYS A 186 8.38 19.81 -5.31
CA CYS A 186 7.96 18.52 -5.83
C CYS A 186 8.07 18.48 -7.36
N PHE A 187 8.39 17.30 -7.92
CA PHE A 187 8.40 17.07 -9.37
C PHE A 187 9.18 18.12 -10.19
N VAL A 188 10.28 18.63 -9.66
CA VAL A 188 11.07 19.70 -10.31
C VAL A 188 11.50 19.33 -11.74
N ASN A 189 11.81 18.06 -11.97
CA ASN A 189 12.24 17.54 -13.26
C ASN A 189 11.11 16.77 -13.99
N CYS A 190 9.83 17.07 -13.71
CA CYS A 190 8.69 16.42 -14.33
C CYS A 190 8.59 16.81 -15.81
N GLU A 191 8.50 15.83 -16.67
CA GLU A 191 8.40 16.00 -18.12
C GLU A 191 6.96 15.76 -18.61
N ASN A 192 6.17 14.99 -17.84
CA ASN A 192 4.82 14.63 -18.23
C ASN A 192 3.84 14.82 -17.07
N THR A 193 2.92 15.77 -17.22
CA THR A 193 1.84 16.00 -16.26
C THR A 193 0.50 15.81 -16.98
N VAL A 194 -0.31 14.87 -16.47
CA VAL A 194 -1.59 14.53 -17.09
C VAL A 194 -2.70 14.59 -16.04
N PHE A 195 -3.75 15.33 -16.36
CA PHE A 195 -5.04 15.32 -15.66
C PHE A 195 -6.12 15.05 -16.70
N GLU A 196 -6.71 13.86 -16.65
CA GLU A 196 -7.74 13.43 -17.62
C GLU A 196 -8.95 12.85 -16.88
N SER A 197 -10.14 13.14 -17.39
CA SER A 197 -11.39 12.52 -17.01
C SER A 197 -12.16 12.11 -18.26
N GLU A 198 -12.63 10.86 -18.29
CA GLU A 198 -13.51 10.37 -19.35
C GLU A 198 -14.98 10.75 -19.12
N SER A 199 -15.32 11.24 -17.92
CA SER A 199 -16.65 11.70 -17.59
C SER A 199 -16.98 12.99 -18.33
N SER A 200 -17.57 12.88 -19.51
CA SER A 200 -18.10 14.00 -20.30
C SER A 200 -19.40 14.56 -19.70
N VAL A 201 -19.54 14.60 -18.41
CA VAL A 201 -20.65 15.31 -17.76
C VAL A 201 -20.24 16.76 -17.56
N ILE A 202 -20.32 17.54 -18.61
CA ILE A 202 -20.38 19.00 -18.49
C ILE A 202 -21.69 19.30 -17.73
N ARG A 203 -21.59 19.70 -16.48
CA ARG A 203 -22.69 20.32 -15.74
C ARG A 203 -22.50 21.82 -15.73
#